data_dac57c3d6ff11b3be687b5918b58accf
#
_entry.id   dac57c3d6ff11b3be687b5918b58accf
#
_cell.length_a   1.000
_cell.length_b   1.000
_cell.length_c   1.000
_cell.angle_alpha   90.00
_cell.angle_beta   90.00
_cell.angle_gamma   90.00
#
_symmetry.space_group_name_H-M   'P 1'
#
loop_
_entity.id
_entity.type
_entity.pdbx_description
1 polymer ?
#
loop_
_entity_poly.entity_id
_entity_poly.type
_entity_poly.pdbx_seq_one_letter_code
_entity_poly.pdbx_strand_id
1 'polypeptide(L)'
;DRWQTIPGDSPLYTAAFTHAHFARHEPQPPTKATHPRSLILRVPAPRVGKDEHVAIVGSCDSLGNWDPTRAVRMSDAHFPDWEVCLDLDTLTLPFEYKFILRNTDGQLHQWEADFNRTWTGSTPRASEVVIVSETPFRDARPQWKGAGTVIPVFSLRSETSFGVGDLHDLRLLIDWAAETGQSVVQVLPMNDTTATRTHRDSYPYSAISVYALHPIYLSLTDL
;
A
#
# COMPACT_ATOMS: atom_id res chain seq x y z
N ASP A 1 -12.68 -11.33 -9.30
CA ASP A 1 -12.83 -9.87 -9.30
C ASP A 1 -13.30 -9.44 -7.92
N ARG A 2 -12.49 -8.65 -7.22
CA ARG A 2 -12.82 -8.13 -5.90
C ARG A 2 -13.13 -6.64 -6.00
N TRP A 3 -14.33 -6.25 -5.59
CA TRP A 3 -14.62 -4.85 -5.37
C TRP A 3 -13.83 -4.37 -4.14
N GLN A 4 -12.88 -3.48 -4.35
CA GLN A 4 -12.25 -2.76 -3.23
C GLN A 4 -13.06 -1.50 -2.98
N THR A 5 -13.79 -1.48 -1.88
CA THR A 5 -14.34 -0.24 -1.37
C THR A 5 -13.20 0.50 -0.69
N ILE A 6 -12.76 1.59 -1.28
CA ILE A 6 -11.80 2.48 -0.63
C ILE A 6 -12.49 3.02 0.62
N PRO A 7 -11.97 2.79 1.84
CA PRO A 7 -12.49 3.44 3.02
C PRO A 7 -12.48 4.95 2.80
N GLY A 8 -13.60 5.64 3.07
CA GLY A 8 -13.82 7.05 2.71
C GLY A 8 -12.82 8.05 3.29
N ASP A 9 -11.93 7.60 4.15
CA ASP A 9 -10.92 8.37 4.88
C ASP A 9 -9.47 8.08 4.44
N SER A 10 -9.22 7.20 3.44
CA SER A 10 -7.84 6.81 3.14
C SER A 10 -7.48 6.83 1.64
N PRO A 11 -6.81 7.90 1.14
CA PRO A 11 -6.17 7.88 -0.17
C PRO A 11 -5.01 6.88 -0.24
N LEU A 12 -4.64 6.26 0.88
CA LEU A 12 -3.42 5.45 1.06
C LEU A 12 -3.48 4.09 0.36
N TYR A 13 -4.64 3.69 -0.15
CA TYR A 13 -4.84 2.48 -0.95
C TYR A 13 -4.54 2.67 -2.45
N THR A 14 -4.20 3.88 -2.87
CA THR A 14 -3.83 4.14 -4.27
C THR A 14 -2.40 3.66 -4.57
N ALA A 15 -2.12 3.36 -5.85
CA ALA A 15 -0.82 2.87 -6.28
C ALA A 15 0.35 3.80 -5.91
N ALA A 16 0.11 5.12 -5.87
CA ALA A 16 1.12 6.09 -5.44
C ALA A 16 1.63 5.84 -4.01
N PHE A 17 0.76 5.39 -3.12
CA PHE A 17 1.15 5.07 -1.75
C PHE A 17 1.59 3.61 -1.60
N THR A 18 0.83 2.66 -2.15
CA THR A 18 1.11 1.23 -1.96
C THR A 18 2.31 0.73 -2.74
N HIS A 19 2.59 1.32 -3.92
CA HIS A 19 3.72 0.89 -4.78
C HIS A 19 4.96 1.78 -4.63
N ALA A 20 4.84 2.97 -4.06
CA ALA A 20 5.97 3.88 -3.89
C ALA A 20 6.24 4.19 -2.41
N HIS A 21 5.35 4.92 -1.75
CA HIS A 21 5.61 5.44 -0.40
C HIS A 21 5.69 4.33 0.66
N PHE A 22 4.76 3.37 0.63
CA PHE A 22 4.73 2.22 1.54
C PHE A 22 5.22 0.93 0.89
N ALA A 23 5.82 0.99 -0.31
CA ALA A 23 6.26 -0.20 -1.05
C ALA A 23 7.20 -1.09 -0.21
N ARG A 24 6.96 -2.38 -0.28
CA ARG A 24 7.78 -3.39 0.38
C ARG A 24 8.76 -4.00 -0.63
N HIS A 25 10.02 -4.11 -0.24
CA HIS A 25 11.08 -4.58 -1.16
C HIS A 25 11.12 -6.10 -1.26
N GLU A 26 10.82 -6.80 -0.18
CA GLU A 26 10.88 -8.27 -0.10
C GLU A 26 9.60 -8.81 0.56
N PRO A 27 8.50 -8.94 -0.22
CA PRO A 27 7.24 -9.44 0.34
C PRO A 27 7.39 -10.91 0.75
N GLN A 28 6.65 -11.30 1.79
CA GLN A 28 6.55 -12.69 2.19
C GLN A 28 5.85 -13.55 1.13
N PRO A 29 6.07 -14.87 1.10
CA PRO A 29 5.35 -15.75 0.19
C PRO A 29 3.83 -15.64 0.35
N PRO A 30 3.05 -15.83 -0.73
CA PRO A 30 1.60 -15.88 -0.66
C PRO A 30 1.11 -16.93 0.33
N THR A 31 0.08 -16.56 1.09
CA THR A 31 -0.58 -17.47 2.03
C THR A 31 -1.28 -18.59 1.27
N LYS A 32 -1.05 -19.83 1.66
CA LYS A 32 -1.70 -21.01 1.11
C LYS A 32 -2.56 -21.67 2.17
N ALA A 33 -3.65 -22.31 1.75
CA ALA A 33 -4.43 -23.20 2.60
C ALA A 33 -3.62 -24.49 2.82
N THR A 34 -3.07 -24.66 4.01
CA THR A 34 -2.16 -25.77 4.34
C THR A 34 -2.76 -26.78 5.33
N HIS A 35 -3.93 -26.46 5.87
CA HIS A 35 -4.60 -27.28 6.88
C HIS A 35 -5.87 -27.94 6.33
N PRO A 36 -6.31 -29.06 6.92
CA PRO A 36 -7.55 -29.72 6.51
C PRO A 36 -8.78 -28.78 6.61
N ARG A 37 -8.79 -27.89 7.59
CA ARG A 37 -9.81 -26.83 7.76
C ARG A 37 -9.11 -25.49 7.94
N SER A 38 -8.91 -24.81 6.83
CA SER A 38 -8.18 -23.55 6.81
C SER A 38 -9.10 -22.34 6.96
N LEU A 39 -8.71 -21.41 7.84
CA LEU A 39 -9.25 -20.06 7.92
C LEU A 39 -8.20 -19.08 7.42
N ILE A 40 -8.45 -18.40 6.32
CA ILE A 40 -7.59 -17.33 5.83
C ILE A 40 -8.21 -16.00 6.25
N LEU A 41 -7.55 -15.27 7.14
CA LEU A 41 -7.90 -13.91 7.51
C LEU A 41 -7.10 -12.92 6.68
N ARG A 42 -7.78 -11.90 6.15
CA ARG A 42 -7.21 -10.79 5.39
C ARG A 42 -7.51 -9.49 6.07
N VAL A 43 -6.52 -8.65 6.28
CA VAL A 43 -6.68 -7.31 6.85
C VAL A 43 -5.94 -6.28 6.02
N PRO A 44 -6.63 -5.24 5.51
CA PRO A 44 -5.96 -4.13 4.85
C PRO A 44 -5.20 -3.29 5.88
N ALA A 45 -3.89 -3.10 5.66
CA ALA A 45 -3.04 -2.27 6.52
C ALA A 45 -1.93 -1.58 5.69
N PRO A 46 -2.26 -0.50 4.94
CA PRO A 46 -1.34 0.15 4.02
C PRO A 46 -0.23 0.96 4.71
N ARG A 47 -0.43 1.37 5.97
CA ARG A 47 0.49 2.25 6.71
C ARG A 47 1.58 1.52 7.48
N VAL A 48 1.73 0.22 7.25
CA VAL A 48 2.77 -0.59 7.89
C VAL A 48 4.13 -0.26 7.26
N GLY A 49 5.08 0.18 8.08
CA GLY A 49 6.41 0.57 7.63
C GLY A 49 7.22 -0.60 7.07
N LYS A 50 8.34 -0.29 6.40
CA LYS A 50 9.22 -1.31 5.79
C LYS A 50 9.82 -2.25 6.84
N ASP A 51 10.09 -1.71 8.02
CA ASP A 51 10.67 -2.45 9.15
C ASP A 51 9.62 -3.01 10.11
N GLU A 52 8.35 -3.03 9.67
CA GLU A 52 7.23 -3.51 10.45
C GLU A 52 6.49 -4.64 9.71
N HIS A 53 5.75 -5.43 10.46
CA HIS A 53 4.81 -6.41 9.92
C HIS A 53 3.57 -6.53 10.80
N VAL A 54 2.48 -6.95 10.17
CA VAL A 54 1.26 -7.31 10.91
C VAL A 54 1.39 -8.72 11.46
N ALA A 55 0.95 -8.92 12.69
CA ALA A 55 0.77 -10.23 13.29
C ALA A 55 -0.62 -10.32 13.96
N ILE A 56 -1.13 -11.53 14.14
CA ILE A 56 -2.38 -11.80 14.85
C ILE A 56 -2.07 -12.45 16.20
N VAL A 57 -2.78 -12.02 17.24
CA VAL A 57 -2.71 -12.57 18.58
C VAL A 57 -4.13 -12.71 19.12
N GLY A 58 -4.40 -13.72 19.93
CA GLY A 58 -5.76 -13.96 20.39
C GLY A 58 -5.87 -14.89 21.59
N SER A 59 -7.10 -15.27 21.93
CA SER A 59 -7.48 -16.01 23.12
C SER A 59 -7.10 -17.49 23.12
N CYS A 60 -6.70 -18.05 21.95
CA CYS A 60 -6.29 -19.45 21.84
C CYS A 60 -4.77 -19.62 21.99
N ASP A 61 -4.32 -20.79 22.37
CA ASP A 61 -2.89 -21.10 22.50
C ASP A 61 -2.16 -20.96 21.15
N SER A 62 -2.77 -21.41 20.04
CA SER A 62 -2.26 -21.25 18.69
C SER A 62 -2.19 -19.78 18.22
N LEU A 63 -2.87 -18.85 18.91
CA LEU A 63 -2.78 -17.40 18.73
C LEU A 63 -2.02 -16.70 19.86
N GLY A 64 -1.27 -17.47 20.67
CA GLY A 64 -0.38 -16.95 21.68
C GLY A 64 -1.01 -16.56 23.01
N ASN A 65 -2.30 -16.81 23.26
CA ASN A 65 -2.99 -16.44 24.51
C ASN A 65 -2.73 -14.97 24.92
N TRP A 66 -2.89 -14.06 23.98
CA TRP A 66 -2.66 -12.61 24.13
C TRP A 66 -1.20 -12.20 24.40
N ASP A 67 -0.23 -13.13 24.29
CA ASP A 67 1.19 -12.82 24.37
C ASP A 67 1.71 -12.33 23.00
N PRO A 68 2.07 -11.03 22.86
CA PRO A 68 2.56 -10.48 21.58
C PRO A 68 3.83 -11.18 21.08
N THR A 69 4.61 -11.79 21.95
CA THR A 69 5.84 -12.49 21.53
C THR A 69 5.53 -13.79 20.79
N ARG A 70 4.34 -14.37 21.04
CA ARG A 70 3.83 -15.59 20.41
C ARG A 70 2.85 -15.32 19.28
N ALA A 71 2.65 -14.04 18.91
CA ALA A 71 1.76 -13.67 17.82
C ALA A 71 2.18 -14.28 16.47
N VAL A 72 1.21 -14.72 15.69
CA VAL A 72 1.43 -15.33 14.37
C VAL A 72 1.64 -14.24 13.32
N ARG A 73 2.80 -14.25 12.66
CA ARG A 73 3.13 -13.30 11.59
C ARG A 73 2.23 -13.49 10.38
N MET A 74 1.79 -12.40 9.78
CA MET A 74 1.01 -12.38 8.54
C MET A 74 1.91 -12.15 7.32
N SER A 75 1.48 -12.67 6.16
CA SER A 75 2.12 -12.46 4.87
C SER A 75 1.68 -11.13 4.26
N ASP A 76 2.62 -10.41 3.66
CA ASP A 76 2.42 -9.17 2.90
C ASP A 76 2.51 -9.38 1.37
N ALA A 77 2.40 -10.62 0.90
CA ALA A 77 2.47 -10.95 -0.53
C ALA A 77 1.43 -10.20 -1.39
N HIS A 78 0.31 -9.83 -0.80
CA HIS A 78 -0.75 -9.06 -1.44
C HIS A 78 -0.90 -7.64 -0.84
N PHE A 79 0.23 -7.06 -0.37
CA PHE A 79 0.20 -5.71 0.19
C PHE A 79 -0.64 -4.75 -0.69
N PRO A 80 -1.50 -3.94 -0.10
CA PRO A 80 -1.66 -3.59 1.32
C PRO A 80 -2.53 -4.56 2.16
N ASP A 81 -2.99 -5.65 1.57
CA ASP A 81 -3.71 -6.71 2.29
C ASP A 81 -2.71 -7.69 2.92
N TRP A 82 -2.83 -7.88 4.21
CA TRP A 82 -2.05 -8.85 4.98
C TRP A 82 -2.87 -10.11 5.21
N GLU A 83 -2.25 -11.27 5.07
CA GLU A 83 -2.94 -12.55 5.14
C GLU A 83 -2.27 -13.52 6.11
N VAL A 84 -3.10 -14.34 6.78
CA VAL A 84 -2.66 -15.47 7.59
C VAL A 84 -3.57 -16.65 7.35
N CYS A 85 -3.01 -17.85 7.29
CA CYS A 85 -3.77 -19.11 7.30
C CYS A 85 -3.70 -19.73 8.70
N LEU A 86 -4.86 -19.94 9.30
CA LEU A 86 -5.03 -20.55 10.61
C LEU A 86 -5.65 -21.93 10.46
N ASP A 87 -5.23 -22.86 11.32
CA ASP A 87 -5.82 -24.19 11.44
C ASP A 87 -6.99 -24.15 12.41
N LEU A 88 -8.22 -24.27 11.86
CA LEU A 88 -9.44 -24.26 12.68
C LEU A 88 -9.54 -25.45 13.63
N ASP A 89 -8.80 -26.53 13.41
CA ASP A 89 -8.79 -27.68 14.31
C ASP A 89 -7.98 -27.40 15.60
N THR A 90 -7.14 -26.36 15.60
CA THR A 90 -6.35 -25.92 16.76
C THR A 90 -6.98 -24.75 17.52
N LEU A 91 -8.08 -24.18 17.01
CA LEU A 91 -8.75 -23.03 17.58
C LEU A 91 -10.00 -23.46 18.38
N THR A 92 -10.14 -22.91 19.59
CA THR A 92 -11.38 -23.07 20.36
C THR A 92 -12.38 -22.01 19.95
N LEU A 93 -13.52 -22.43 19.41
CA LEU A 93 -14.57 -21.53 18.91
C LEU A 93 -15.62 -21.21 20.01
N PRO A 94 -16.13 -19.97 20.07
CA PRO A 94 -15.63 -18.77 19.41
C PRO A 94 -14.29 -18.33 19.98
N PHE A 95 -13.49 -17.59 19.19
CA PHE A 95 -12.26 -16.99 19.70
C PHE A 95 -12.20 -15.50 19.45
N GLU A 96 -11.48 -14.81 20.33
CA GLU A 96 -11.18 -13.38 20.19
C GLU A 96 -9.76 -13.20 19.70
N TYR A 97 -9.52 -12.13 18.95
CA TYR A 97 -8.20 -11.79 18.43
C TYR A 97 -8.06 -10.29 18.18
N LYS A 98 -6.82 -9.85 18.03
CA LYS A 98 -6.43 -8.53 17.54
C LYS A 98 -5.28 -8.66 16.56
N PHE A 99 -5.16 -7.68 15.70
CA PHE A 99 -3.95 -7.48 14.94
C PHE A 99 -3.00 -6.56 15.71
N ILE A 100 -1.71 -6.81 15.54
CA ILE A 100 -0.65 -6.00 16.14
C ILE A 100 0.41 -5.68 15.09
N LEU A 101 1.13 -4.59 15.28
CA LEU A 101 2.35 -4.29 14.54
C LEU A 101 3.56 -4.70 15.35
N ARG A 102 4.46 -5.41 14.71
CA ARG A 102 5.77 -5.76 15.27
C ARG A 102 6.86 -5.26 14.35
N ASN A 103 7.99 -4.86 14.89
CA ASN A 103 9.17 -4.54 14.10
C ASN A 103 9.88 -5.84 13.63
N THR A 104 10.88 -5.69 12.76
CA THR A 104 11.70 -6.81 12.26
C THR A 104 12.41 -7.58 13.37
N ASP A 105 12.74 -6.93 14.49
CA ASP A 105 13.35 -7.55 15.67
C ASP A 105 12.34 -8.34 16.50
N GLY A 106 11.09 -8.34 16.08
CA GLY A 106 10.01 -9.06 16.75
C GLY A 106 9.43 -8.36 17.98
N GLN A 107 9.81 -7.12 18.24
CA GLN A 107 9.24 -6.34 19.33
C GLN A 107 7.86 -5.80 18.96
N LEU A 108 6.98 -5.74 19.95
CA LEU A 108 5.68 -5.12 19.81
C LEU A 108 5.86 -3.62 19.60
N HIS A 109 5.33 -3.10 18.49
CA HIS A 109 5.27 -1.67 18.24
C HIS A 109 3.91 -1.10 18.63
N GLN A 110 2.80 -1.75 18.21
CA GLN A 110 1.46 -1.23 18.42
C GLN A 110 0.41 -2.35 18.44
N TRP A 111 -0.59 -2.20 19.29
CA TRP A 111 -1.88 -2.91 19.19
C TRP A 111 -2.82 -2.14 18.26
N GLU A 112 -3.69 -2.86 17.52
CA GLU A 112 -4.82 -2.17 16.88
C GLU A 112 -5.72 -1.53 17.93
N ALA A 113 -6.36 -0.40 17.60
CA ALA A 113 -7.24 0.34 18.49
C ALA A 113 -8.55 -0.41 18.78
N ASP A 114 -9.31 0.11 19.71
CA ASP A 114 -10.66 -0.30 20.09
C ASP A 114 -10.77 -1.74 20.63
N PHE A 115 -11.92 -2.39 20.44
CA PHE A 115 -12.28 -3.69 20.98
C PHE A 115 -11.63 -4.86 20.25
N ASN A 116 -11.65 -6.03 20.86
CA ASN A 116 -11.21 -7.28 20.23
C ASN A 116 -12.12 -7.65 19.06
N ARG A 117 -11.57 -8.29 18.05
CA ARG A 117 -12.34 -8.94 16.99
C ARG A 117 -12.76 -10.31 17.49
N THR A 118 -13.87 -10.81 17.00
CA THR A 118 -14.40 -12.11 17.41
C THR A 118 -14.72 -12.94 16.18
N TRP A 119 -14.21 -14.16 16.14
CA TRP A 119 -14.62 -15.15 15.18
C TRP A 119 -15.72 -16.03 15.76
N THR A 120 -16.90 -16.00 15.13
CA THR A 120 -18.09 -16.77 15.54
C THR A 120 -18.54 -17.76 14.45
N GLY A 121 -17.76 -17.90 13.38
CA GLY A 121 -18.09 -18.80 12.28
C GLY A 121 -18.09 -20.26 12.68
N SER A 122 -18.77 -21.08 11.89
CA SER A 122 -18.77 -22.55 12.07
C SER A 122 -17.51 -23.18 11.49
N THR A 123 -17.13 -24.32 12.04
CA THR A 123 -16.04 -25.15 11.47
C THR A 123 -16.48 -25.69 10.09
N PRO A 124 -15.73 -25.42 9.02
CA PRO A 124 -16.04 -25.95 7.69
C PRO A 124 -15.80 -27.45 7.61
N ARG A 125 -16.22 -28.07 6.53
CA ARG A 125 -15.90 -29.48 6.24
C ARG A 125 -14.42 -29.64 5.96
N ALA A 126 -13.92 -30.87 6.09
CA ALA A 126 -12.55 -31.17 5.69
C ALA A 126 -12.32 -30.80 4.22
N SER A 127 -11.16 -30.21 3.93
CA SER A 127 -10.75 -29.67 2.62
C SER A 127 -11.49 -28.39 2.18
N GLU A 128 -12.30 -27.78 3.03
CA GLU A 128 -12.87 -26.45 2.79
C GLU A 128 -11.97 -25.36 3.36
N VAL A 129 -11.95 -24.22 2.67
CA VAL A 129 -11.22 -23.02 3.08
C VAL A 129 -12.23 -21.91 3.31
N VAL A 130 -12.19 -21.33 4.49
CA VAL A 130 -12.95 -20.11 4.80
C VAL A 130 -12.04 -18.91 4.62
N ILE A 131 -12.44 -17.94 3.80
CA ILE A 131 -11.69 -16.69 3.60
C ILE A 131 -12.51 -15.54 4.15
N VAL A 132 -11.93 -14.80 5.07
CA VAL A 132 -12.56 -13.62 5.68
C VAL A 132 -11.73 -12.39 5.38
N SER A 133 -12.38 -11.41 4.77
CA SER A 133 -11.82 -10.07 4.59
C SER A 133 -12.30 -9.20 5.73
N GLU A 134 -11.37 -8.84 6.59
CA GLU A 134 -11.59 -7.99 7.74
C GLU A 134 -11.74 -6.51 7.36
N THR A 135 -12.35 -5.74 8.22
CA THR A 135 -12.24 -4.28 8.17
C THR A 135 -10.78 -3.87 8.35
N PRO A 136 -10.34 -2.72 7.80
CA PRO A 136 -8.96 -2.28 7.90
C PRO A 136 -8.40 -2.31 9.33
N PHE A 137 -7.07 -2.48 9.42
CA PHE A 137 -6.33 -2.35 10.69
C PHE A 137 -6.67 -1.01 11.35
N ARG A 138 -7.15 -1.04 12.58
CA ARG A 138 -7.54 0.15 13.34
C ARG A 138 -6.30 0.81 13.93
N ASP A 139 -5.65 1.63 13.10
CA ASP A 139 -4.39 2.29 13.42
C ASP A 139 -4.61 3.40 14.45
N ALA A 140 -4.02 3.27 15.63
CA ALA A 140 -4.08 4.29 16.69
C ALA A 140 -3.18 5.50 16.42
N ARG A 141 -2.26 5.41 15.44
CA ARG A 141 -1.40 6.53 15.06
C ARG A 141 -2.22 7.65 14.43
N PRO A 142 -1.79 8.92 14.56
CA PRO A 142 -2.45 10.03 13.91
C PRO A 142 -2.66 9.77 12.42
N GLN A 143 -3.77 10.25 11.88
CA GLN A 143 -4.05 10.16 10.45
C GLN A 143 -2.88 10.74 9.65
N TRP A 144 -2.47 10.03 8.56
CA TRP A 144 -1.43 10.53 7.69
C TRP A 144 -1.86 11.88 7.08
N LYS A 145 -0.95 12.85 7.13
CA LYS A 145 -1.12 14.17 6.53
C LYS A 145 0.09 14.45 5.66
N GLY A 146 -0.17 14.95 4.45
CA GLY A 146 0.88 15.35 3.53
C GLY A 146 0.48 16.63 2.80
N ALA A 147 1.47 17.43 2.45
CA ALA A 147 1.34 18.54 1.53
C ALA A 147 2.06 18.21 0.24
N GLY A 148 1.65 18.82 -0.86
CA GLY A 148 2.30 18.61 -2.15
C GLY A 148 1.97 19.67 -3.17
N THR A 149 2.70 19.64 -4.28
CA THR A 149 2.53 20.55 -5.42
C THR A 149 1.95 19.79 -6.59
N VAL A 150 0.98 20.40 -7.28
CA VAL A 150 0.46 19.94 -8.58
C VAL A 150 0.97 20.89 -9.65
N ILE A 151 1.68 20.37 -10.65
CA ILE A 151 2.29 21.20 -11.68
C ILE A 151 2.41 20.47 -13.02
N PRO A 152 2.16 21.11 -14.16
CA PRO A 152 2.56 20.56 -15.45
C PRO A 152 4.07 20.69 -15.64
N VAL A 153 4.76 19.60 -16.02
CA VAL A 153 6.22 19.62 -16.22
C VAL A 153 6.64 20.69 -17.21
N PHE A 154 5.91 20.88 -18.30
CA PHE A 154 6.22 21.90 -19.33
C PHE A 154 6.22 23.34 -18.78
N SER A 155 5.63 23.61 -17.62
CA SER A 155 5.64 24.96 -17.01
C SER A 155 6.85 25.20 -16.11
N LEU A 156 7.62 24.19 -15.80
CA LEU A 156 8.85 24.33 -15.02
C LEU A 156 9.90 25.15 -15.76
N ARG A 157 10.73 25.84 -15.02
CA ARG A 157 11.86 26.61 -15.55
C ARG A 157 13.04 26.53 -14.59
N SER A 158 14.21 26.25 -15.16
CA SER A 158 15.50 26.40 -14.51
C SER A 158 16.45 27.21 -15.41
N GLU A 159 17.66 27.44 -14.95
CA GLU A 159 18.69 28.13 -15.73
C GLU A 159 19.10 27.34 -17.00
N THR A 160 18.88 26.03 -17.00
CA THR A 160 19.26 25.11 -18.08
C THR A 160 18.08 24.68 -18.97
N SER A 161 16.87 25.18 -18.72
CA SER A 161 15.68 24.83 -19.52
C SER A 161 15.76 25.33 -20.95
N PHE A 162 15.34 24.50 -21.93
CA PHE A 162 15.27 24.82 -23.35
C PHE A 162 13.87 25.34 -23.75
N GLY A 163 13.35 26.34 -23.05
CA GLY A 163 12.07 26.98 -23.38
C GLY A 163 10.83 26.31 -22.80
N VAL A 164 10.86 25.00 -22.52
CA VAL A 164 9.84 24.24 -21.78
C VAL A 164 10.52 23.45 -20.70
N GLY A 165 9.78 23.15 -19.62
CA GLY A 165 10.30 22.29 -18.56
C GLY A 165 10.41 20.83 -19.02
N ASP A 166 11.44 20.17 -18.60
CA ASP A 166 11.80 18.80 -18.96
C ASP A 166 11.99 17.89 -17.73
N LEU A 167 12.48 16.67 -17.93
CA LEU A 167 12.72 15.71 -16.83
C LEU A 167 13.84 16.15 -15.88
N HIS A 168 14.80 16.95 -16.33
CA HIS A 168 15.80 17.57 -15.46
C HIS A 168 15.15 18.58 -14.51
N ASP A 169 14.31 19.46 -15.05
CA ASP A 169 13.56 20.43 -14.25
C ASP A 169 12.63 19.74 -13.23
N LEU A 170 12.02 18.62 -13.63
CA LEU A 170 11.22 17.82 -12.70
C LEU A 170 12.06 17.26 -11.56
N ARG A 171 13.29 16.79 -11.81
CA ARG A 171 14.21 16.33 -10.76
C ARG A 171 14.51 17.45 -9.78
N LEU A 172 14.84 18.66 -10.27
CA LEU A 172 15.08 19.82 -9.41
C LEU A 172 13.85 20.18 -8.55
N LEU A 173 12.65 20.06 -9.12
CA LEU A 173 11.40 20.26 -8.36
C LEU A 173 11.21 19.22 -7.27
N ILE A 174 11.53 17.94 -7.55
CA ILE A 174 11.41 16.85 -6.56
C ILE A 174 12.37 17.10 -5.40
N ASP A 175 13.62 17.49 -5.69
CA ASP A 175 14.61 17.81 -4.67
C ASP A 175 14.16 18.99 -3.80
N TRP A 176 13.67 20.06 -4.42
CA TRP A 176 13.10 21.19 -3.70
C TRP A 176 11.88 20.82 -2.86
N ALA A 177 10.99 19.96 -3.38
CA ALA A 177 9.83 19.48 -2.66
C ALA A 177 10.25 18.69 -1.40
N ALA A 178 11.28 17.85 -1.52
CA ALA A 178 11.83 17.09 -0.40
C ALA A 178 12.44 18.01 0.66
N GLU A 179 13.26 19.01 0.24
CA GLU A 179 13.87 20.00 1.13
C GLU A 179 12.85 20.86 1.88
N THR A 180 11.69 21.13 1.24
CA THR A 180 10.60 21.91 1.85
C THR A 180 9.60 21.06 2.62
N GLY A 181 9.87 19.75 2.79
CA GLY A 181 9.03 18.82 3.56
C GLY A 181 7.73 18.44 2.88
N GLN A 182 7.63 18.59 1.57
CA GLN A 182 6.49 18.09 0.81
C GLN A 182 6.58 16.58 0.64
N SER A 183 5.41 15.92 0.66
CA SER A 183 5.32 14.45 0.59
C SER A 183 4.84 13.95 -0.77
N VAL A 184 4.31 14.85 -1.62
CA VAL A 184 3.70 14.50 -2.91
C VAL A 184 4.03 15.55 -3.95
N VAL A 185 4.46 15.10 -5.13
CA VAL A 185 4.48 15.90 -6.35
C VAL A 185 3.55 15.25 -7.35
N GLN A 186 2.54 15.97 -7.82
CA GLN A 186 1.62 15.53 -8.85
C GLN A 186 1.92 16.28 -10.14
N VAL A 187 2.12 15.55 -11.23
CA VAL A 187 2.32 16.13 -12.56
C VAL A 187 1.11 15.85 -13.44
N LEU A 188 0.87 16.73 -14.44
CA LEU A 188 -0.10 16.42 -15.50
C LEU A 188 0.44 15.30 -16.40
N PRO A 189 -0.42 14.64 -17.20
CA PRO A 189 0.03 13.60 -18.11
C PRO A 189 1.20 14.07 -19.00
N MET A 190 2.24 13.24 -19.06
CA MET A 190 3.45 13.48 -19.86
C MET A 190 3.55 12.55 -21.06
N ASN A 191 2.48 11.83 -21.35
CA ASN A 191 2.42 10.88 -22.45
C ASN A 191 2.47 11.59 -23.80
N ASP A 192 2.91 10.85 -24.82
CA ASP A 192 3.01 11.38 -26.18
C ASP A 192 1.64 11.74 -26.77
N THR A 193 1.51 12.97 -27.22
CA THR A 193 0.31 13.54 -27.84
C THR A 193 0.53 13.91 -29.31
N THR A 194 1.67 13.56 -29.93
CA THR A 194 2.11 13.96 -31.26
C THR A 194 1.31 13.25 -32.38
N ALA A 195 0.02 13.51 -32.49
CA ALA A 195 -0.85 12.92 -33.51
C ALA A 195 -0.89 13.71 -34.82
N THR A 196 -0.97 15.03 -34.74
CA THR A 196 -1.23 15.91 -35.90
C THR A 196 -0.02 16.77 -36.31
N ARG A 197 0.98 16.85 -35.44
CA ARG A 197 2.15 17.74 -35.55
C ARG A 197 1.76 19.22 -35.68
N THR A 198 0.70 19.61 -34.99
CA THR A 198 0.21 20.99 -34.91
C THR A 198 0.07 21.40 -33.44
N HIS A 199 -0.28 22.68 -33.19
CA HIS A 199 -0.55 23.19 -31.84
C HIS A 199 -1.65 22.43 -31.08
N ARG A 200 -2.47 21.61 -31.77
CA ARG A 200 -3.50 20.77 -31.13
C ARG A 200 -2.87 19.65 -30.27
N ASP A 201 -1.66 19.27 -30.59
CA ASP A 201 -0.93 18.23 -29.87
C ASP A 201 -0.38 18.71 -28.50
N SER A 202 -0.52 20.03 -28.20
CA SER A 202 -0.13 20.57 -26.89
C SER A 202 -1.09 20.23 -25.74
N TYR A 203 -2.23 19.59 -26.03
CA TYR A 203 -3.21 19.22 -25.02
C TYR A 203 -2.80 17.89 -24.33
N PRO A 204 -2.39 17.91 -23.04
CA PRO A 204 -1.74 16.78 -22.40
C PRO A 204 -2.66 15.57 -22.17
N TYR A 205 -3.99 15.78 -22.27
CA TYR A 205 -4.96 14.70 -22.03
C TYR A 205 -5.36 13.93 -23.30
N SER A 206 -4.80 14.28 -24.47
CA SER A 206 -5.05 13.60 -25.75
C SER A 206 -3.91 12.66 -26.13
N ALA A 207 -3.45 11.86 -25.18
CA ALA A 207 -2.34 10.91 -25.39
C ALA A 207 -2.68 9.88 -26.47
N ILE A 208 -1.73 9.62 -27.39
CA ILE A 208 -1.82 8.56 -28.39
C ILE A 208 -1.31 7.22 -27.86
N SER A 209 -0.59 7.23 -26.74
CA SER A 209 -0.07 6.04 -26.06
C SER A 209 0.04 6.29 -24.58
N VAL A 210 -0.33 5.29 -23.77
CA VAL A 210 -0.13 5.30 -22.31
C VAL A 210 1.28 4.88 -21.92
N TYR A 211 2.07 4.36 -22.85
CA TYR A 211 3.43 3.84 -22.61
C TYR A 211 4.54 4.76 -23.09
N ALA A 212 4.25 5.64 -24.04
CA ALA A 212 5.24 6.55 -24.62
C ALA A 212 5.17 7.91 -23.91
N LEU A 213 6.32 8.43 -23.48
CA LEU A 213 6.45 9.81 -23.02
C LEU A 213 6.60 10.75 -24.22
N HIS A 214 6.09 11.96 -24.07
CA HIS A 214 6.22 12.99 -25.11
C HIS A 214 7.69 13.43 -25.20
N PRO A 215 8.32 13.43 -26.41
CA PRO A 215 9.73 13.77 -26.58
C PRO A 215 10.12 15.17 -26.08
N ILE A 216 9.17 16.09 -25.94
CA ILE A 216 9.40 17.46 -25.44
C ILE A 216 9.98 17.45 -24.00
N TYR A 217 9.76 16.39 -23.24
CA TYR A 217 10.25 16.27 -21.85
C TYR A 217 11.65 15.65 -21.75
N LEU A 218 12.28 15.34 -22.89
CA LEU A 218 13.64 14.83 -22.90
C LEU A 218 14.61 15.95 -22.47
N SER A 219 15.42 15.68 -21.46
CA SER A 219 16.48 16.61 -21.06
C SER A 219 17.64 16.53 -22.03
N LEU A 220 17.91 17.62 -22.75
CA LEU A 220 19.06 17.72 -23.66
C LEU A 220 20.37 17.96 -22.92
N THR A 221 20.31 18.36 -21.67
CA THR A 221 21.47 18.58 -20.81
C THR A 221 22.00 17.30 -20.15
N ASP A 222 21.15 16.27 -20.05
CA ASP A 222 21.48 14.98 -19.43
C ASP A 222 21.82 13.90 -20.48
N LEU A 223 21.84 14.22 -21.78
CA LEU A 223 22.27 13.38 -22.89
C LEU A 223 23.77 13.49 -23.10
#